data_a00bae0d5a667e2928ad0a36f78af726
#
_entry.id   a00bae0d5a667e2928ad0a36f78af726
#
_cell.length_a   1.000
_cell.length_b   1.000
_cell.length_c   1.000
_cell.angle_alpha   90.00
_cell.angle_beta   90.00
_cell.angle_gamma   90.00
#
_symmetry.space_group_name_H-M   'P 1'
#
loop_
_entity.id
_entity.type
_entity.pdbx_description
1 polymer ?
#
loop_
_entity_poly.entity_id
_entity_poly.type
_entity_poly.pdbx_seq_one_letter_code
_entity_poly.pdbx_strand_id
1 'polypeptide(L)'
;DQFEFDFFLSNIPYARSKEIMKWLSLHEFGEAVIMVQKEFFEKLTASPGNADYSVVSVFSQYCFDIDPLFDVDKNSFLPPPKIESKVIRLKRRRNKMNKEIIAGLEFLFSYRNKNAASLLNTKLYQNKKIDQLNVETLVKICNELIESKQFRK
;
A
#
# COMPACT_ATOMS: atom_id res chain seq x y z
N ASP A 1 11.92 3.74 18.97
CA ASP A 1 10.82 4.07 19.87
C ASP A 1 9.54 3.45 19.28
N GLN A 2 8.98 2.44 19.98
CA GLN A 2 7.66 1.90 19.66
C GLN A 2 6.63 2.86 20.24
N PHE A 3 6.01 3.67 19.39
CA PHE A 3 4.81 4.40 19.78
C PHE A 3 3.64 3.42 19.67
N GLU A 4 3.02 3.07 20.78
CA GLU A 4 1.74 2.38 20.82
C GLU A 4 0.63 3.42 20.91
N PHE A 5 -0.37 3.30 20.05
CA PHE A 5 -1.55 4.15 20.06
C PHE A 5 -2.76 3.35 19.57
N ASP A 6 -3.91 3.62 20.16
CA ASP A 6 -5.15 2.94 19.74
C ASP A 6 -5.79 3.59 18.52
N PHE A 7 -5.64 4.92 18.40
CA PHE A 7 -6.30 5.71 17.38
C PHE A 7 -5.37 6.79 16.80
N PHE A 8 -5.38 6.91 15.47
CA PHE A 8 -4.62 7.92 14.74
C PHE A 8 -5.57 8.81 13.95
N LEU A 9 -5.54 10.12 14.18
CA LEU A 9 -6.33 11.10 13.44
C LEU A 9 -5.40 12.14 12.81
N SER A 10 -5.46 12.33 11.50
CA SER A 10 -4.60 13.28 10.84
C SER A 10 -5.15 13.79 9.50
N ASN A 11 -4.97 15.10 9.29
CA ASN A 11 -4.95 15.68 7.96
C ASN A 11 -3.51 15.58 7.44
N ILE A 12 -3.22 14.56 6.65
CA ILE A 12 -1.84 14.28 6.22
C ILE A 12 -1.42 15.21 5.07
N PRO A 13 -0.16 15.73 5.09
CA PRO A 13 0.38 16.47 3.96
C PRO A 13 0.38 15.58 2.71
N TYR A 14 -0.24 16.04 1.62
CA TYR A 14 -0.43 15.24 0.41
C TYR A 14 0.89 14.72 -0.18
N ALA A 15 1.93 15.53 -0.17
CA ALA A 15 3.26 15.14 -0.65
C ALA A 15 3.88 13.98 0.14
N ARG A 16 3.41 13.72 1.37
CA ARG A 16 3.94 12.68 2.26
C ARG A 16 2.98 11.51 2.48
N SER A 17 1.89 11.45 1.75
CA SER A 17 0.85 10.43 1.94
C SER A 17 1.40 9.01 1.84
N LYS A 18 2.28 8.72 0.87
CA LYS A 18 2.91 7.40 0.71
C LYS A 18 3.81 7.04 1.91
N GLU A 19 4.59 8.00 2.41
CA GLU A 19 5.48 7.79 3.57
C GLU A 19 4.69 7.51 4.84
N ILE A 20 3.61 8.26 5.06
CA ILE A 20 2.74 8.10 6.22
C ILE A 20 2.02 6.75 6.17
N MET A 21 1.50 6.34 5.01
CA MET A 21 0.89 5.02 4.83
C MET A 21 1.91 3.90 5.07
N LYS A 22 3.16 4.05 4.61
CA LYS A 22 4.25 3.11 4.89
C LYS A 22 4.53 3.05 6.39
N TRP A 23 4.60 4.19 7.05
CA TRP A 23 4.80 4.27 8.50
C TRP A 23 3.66 3.58 9.26
N LEU A 24 2.41 3.89 8.95
CA LEU A 24 1.23 3.24 9.55
C LEU A 24 1.26 1.71 9.36
N SER A 25 1.68 1.23 8.18
CA SER A 25 1.76 -0.21 7.90
C SER A 25 2.77 -0.95 8.77
N LEU A 26 3.78 -0.26 9.28
CA LEU A 26 4.84 -0.81 10.13
C LEU A 26 4.54 -0.73 11.63
N HIS A 27 3.47 -0.03 12.03
CA HIS A 27 3.10 0.16 13.43
C HIS A 27 1.79 -0.55 13.78
N GLU A 28 1.67 -0.95 15.04
CA GLU A 28 0.44 -1.55 15.57
C GLU A 28 -0.46 -0.44 16.14
N PHE A 29 -1.73 -0.47 15.76
CA PHE A 29 -2.78 0.40 16.27
C PHE A 29 -4.15 -0.22 15.96
N GLY A 30 -5.22 0.30 16.53
CA GLY A 30 -6.57 -0.18 16.27
C GLY A 30 -7.16 0.40 14.98
N GLU A 31 -7.25 1.72 14.92
CA GLU A 31 -7.94 2.44 13.85
C GLU A 31 -7.26 3.77 13.54
N ALA A 32 -7.29 4.17 12.27
CA ALA A 32 -6.89 5.52 11.86
C ALA A 32 -7.97 6.17 10.99
N VAL A 33 -8.16 7.48 11.17
CA VAL A 33 -8.96 8.31 10.27
C VAL A 33 -8.05 9.39 9.70
N ILE A 34 -7.91 9.40 8.38
CA ILE A 34 -7.01 10.31 7.69
C ILE A 34 -7.69 10.97 6.50
N MET A 35 -7.28 12.20 6.19
CA MET A 35 -7.68 12.87 4.97
C MET A 35 -6.56 12.75 3.93
N VAL A 36 -6.92 12.31 2.73
CA VAL A 36 -6.01 12.08 1.60
C VAL A 36 -6.57 12.70 0.33
N GLN A 37 -5.74 12.88 -0.70
CA GLN A 37 -6.23 13.21 -2.04
C GLN A 37 -7.06 12.06 -2.60
N LYS A 38 -8.11 12.37 -3.36
CA LYS A 38 -9.00 11.37 -3.99
C LYS A 38 -8.22 10.39 -4.88
N GLU A 39 -7.30 10.88 -5.71
CA GLU A 39 -6.42 10.03 -6.54
C GLU A 39 -5.55 9.09 -5.70
N PHE A 40 -5.11 9.52 -4.53
CA PHE A 40 -4.33 8.68 -3.64
C PHE A 40 -5.19 7.56 -3.02
N PHE A 41 -6.45 7.87 -2.66
CA PHE A 41 -7.39 6.85 -2.23
C PHE A 41 -7.63 5.80 -3.33
N GLU A 42 -7.77 6.23 -4.60
CA GLU A 42 -7.91 5.32 -5.75
C GLU A 42 -6.70 4.39 -5.88
N LYS A 43 -5.48 4.91 -5.65
CA LYS A 43 -4.26 4.07 -5.58
C LYS A 43 -4.27 3.09 -4.41
N LEU A 44 -4.71 3.51 -3.23
CA LEU A 44 -4.77 2.63 -2.06
C LEU A 44 -5.70 1.43 -2.30
N THR A 45 -6.79 1.63 -3.04
CA THR A 45 -7.85 0.64 -3.29
C THR A 45 -7.78 -0.01 -4.67
N ALA A 46 -6.76 0.31 -5.47
CA ALA A 46 -6.59 -0.22 -6.82
C ALA A 46 -6.47 -1.75 -6.82
N SER A 47 -7.12 -2.40 -7.78
CA SER A 47 -7.09 -3.84 -7.97
C SER A 47 -5.92 -4.29 -8.85
N PRO A 48 -5.47 -5.54 -8.75
CA PRO A 48 -4.46 -6.11 -9.63
C PRO A 48 -4.78 -5.89 -11.12
N GLY A 49 -3.78 -5.48 -11.89
CA GLY A 49 -3.91 -5.17 -13.32
C GLY A 49 -4.38 -3.75 -13.63
N ASN A 50 -4.81 -2.97 -12.64
CA ASN A 50 -5.09 -1.56 -12.79
C ASN A 50 -3.78 -0.75 -12.90
N ALA A 51 -3.79 0.35 -13.68
CA ALA A 51 -2.63 1.23 -13.84
C ALA A 51 -2.14 1.83 -12.51
N ASP A 52 -3.05 2.11 -11.58
CA ASP A 52 -2.77 2.67 -10.25
C ASP A 52 -2.32 1.63 -9.23
N TYR A 53 -2.46 0.33 -9.53
CA TYR A 53 -2.02 -0.74 -8.64
C TYR A 53 -0.50 -0.72 -8.49
N SER A 54 -0.04 -0.57 -7.25
CA SER A 54 1.36 -0.28 -6.93
C SER A 54 1.74 -0.82 -5.55
N VAL A 55 2.98 -0.64 -5.16
CA VAL A 55 3.48 -1.04 -3.83
C VAL A 55 2.59 -0.53 -2.70
N VAL A 56 2.15 0.74 -2.79
CA VAL A 56 1.29 1.33 -1.75
C VAL A 56 -0.08 0.65 -1.70
N SER A 57 -0.62 0.24 -2.84
CA SER A 57 -1.87 -0.53 -2.90
C SER A 57 -1.73 -1.86 -2.16
N VAL A 58 -0.62 -2.58 -2.42
CA VAL A 58 -0.38 -3.91 -1.84
C VAL A 58 -0.23 -3.83 -0.32
N PHE A 59 0.70 -3.04 0.20
CA PHE A 59 0.92 -3.03 1.64
C PHE A 59 -0.26 -2.42 2.42
N SER A 60 -0.97 -1.45 1.83
CA SER A 60 -2.15 -0.87 2.46
C SER A 60 -3.31 -1.86 2.55
N GLN A 61 -3.65 -2.54 1.45
CA GLN A 61 -4.72 -3.54 1.44
C GLN A 61 -4.36 -4.79 2.25
N TYR A 62 -3.07 -5.12 2.37
CA TYR A 62 -2.61 -6.20 3.23
C TYR A 62 -2.79 -5.88 4.72
N CYS A 63 -2.50 -4.64 5.12
CA CYS A 63 -2.51 -4.21 6.51
C CYS A 63 -3.85 -3.67 7.01
N PHE A 64 -4.72 -3.17 6.12
CA PHE A 64 -5.91 -2.42 6.51
C PHE A 64 -7.16 -2.82 5.73
N ASP A 65 -8.30 -2.77 6.40
CA ASP A 65 -9.59 -2.53 5.77
C ASP A 65 -9.70 -1.03 5.56
N ILE A 66 -9.97 -0.61 4.32
CA ILE A 66 -9.93 0.80 3.90
C ILE A 66 -11.35 1.22 3.53
N ASP A 67 -11.99 2.01 4.39
CA ASP A 67 -13.35 2.47 4.20
C ASP A 67 -13.37 3.96 3.84
N PRO A 68 -14.00 4.38 2.73
CA PRO A 68 -14.28 5.80 2.48
C PRO A 68 -15.38 6.27 3.43
N LEU A 69 -15.15 7.41 4.10
CA LEU A 69 -16.18 8.00 4.98
C LEU A 69 -16.95 9.10 4.26
N PHE A 70 -16.26 10.10 3.73
CA PHE A 70 -16.88 11.19 2.96
C PHE A 70 -15.87 11.94 2.10
N ASP A 71 -16.37 12.60 1.07
CA ASP A 71 -15.60 13.51 0.23
C ASP A 71 -15.54 14.91 0.86
N VAL A 72 -14.40 15.60 0.67
CA VAL A 72 -14.21 16.98 1.12
C VAL A 72 -14.00 17.86 -0.11
N ASP A 73 -14.94 18.79 -0.30
CA ASP A 73 -14.87 19.75 -1.40
C ASP A 73 -13.64 20.67 -1.25
N LYS A 74 -12.98 20.96 -2.36
CA LYS A 74 -11.83 21.87 -2.39
C LYS A 74 -12.11 23.26 -1.84
N ASN A 75 -13.36 23.73 -1.93
CA ASN A 75 -13.77 25.04 -1.40
C ASN A 75 -13.85 25.06 0.13
N SER A 76 -13.73 23.92 0.80
CA SER A 76 -13.63 23.83 2.27
C SER A 76 -12.27 24.27 2.83
N PHE A 77 -11.33 24.65 1.97
CA PHE A 77 -9.98 25.06 2.35
C PHE A 77 -9.67 26.50 1.94
N LEU A 78 -8.79 27.15 2.68
CA LEU A 78 -8.31 28.49 2.37
C LEU A 78 -6.77 28.53 2.42
N PRO A 79 -6.08 28.73 1.29
CA PRO A 79 -6.58 28.76 -0.09
C PRO A 79 -7.09 27.37 -0.56
N PRO A 80 -8.04 27.32 -1.51
CA PRO A 80 -8.58 26.06 -1.99
C PRO A 80 -7.50 25.25 -2.74
N PRO A 81 -7.33 23.93 -2.46
CA PRO A 81 -6.44 23.09 -3.19
C PRO A 81 -6.96 22.84 -4.63
N LYS A 82 -6.07 22.39 -5.52
CA LYS A 82 -6.45 22.07 -6.90
C LYS A 82 -7.23 20.74 -7.01
N ILE A 83 -7.17 19.91 -5.99
CA ILE A 83 -7.61 18.49 -6.02
C ILE A 83 -8.59 18.25 -4.87
N GLU A 84 -9.61 17.44 -5.14
CA GLU A 84 -10.57 16.98 -4.13
C GLU A 84 -9.91 16.05 -3.11
N SER A 85 -10.44 16.05 -1.91
CA SER A 85 -9.97 15.23 -0.80
C SER A 85 -11.03 14.23 -0.37
N LYS A 86 -10.59 13.18 0.30
CA LYS A 86 -11.43 12.14 0.85
C LYS A 86 -10.97 11.83 2.28
N VAL A 87 -11.90 11.75 3.20
CA VAL A 87 -11.64 11.20 4.53
C VAL A 87 -11.90 9.71 4.48
N ILE A 88 -10.91 8.96 4.93
CA ILE A 88 -10.94 7.49 4.94
C ILE A 88 -10.65 6.97 6.33
N ARG A 89 -11.21 5.81 6.62
CA ARG A 89 -10.91 5.04 7.82
C ARG A 89 -10.04 3.85 7.44
N LEU A 90 -8.99 3.62 8.21
CA LEU A 90 -8.11 2.46 8.13
C LEU A 90 -8.30 1.63 9.39
N LYS A 91 -8.84 0.44 9.27
CA LYS A 91 -8.97 -0.50 10.36
C LYS A 91 -7.88 -1.56 10.25
N ARG A 92 -7.07 -1.71 11.30
CA ARG A 92 -5.92 -2.61 11.29
C ARG A 92 -6.37 -4.07 11.15
N ARG A 93 -5.79 -4.78 10.17
CA ARG A 93 -5.86 -6.23 10.06
C ARG A 93 -4.76 -6.88 10.92
N ARG A 94 -4.90 -8.15 11.24
CA ARG A 94 -3.89 -8.90 12.01
C ARG A 94 -2.62 -9.22 11.22
N ASN A 95 -2.54 -8.82 9.95
CA ASN A 95 -1.40 -9.05 9.07
C ASN A 95 -0.22 -8.15 9.45
N LYS A 96 0.96 -8.75 9.58
CA LYS A 96 2.18 -8.01 9.92
C LYS A 96 2.95 -7.63 8.66
N MET A 97 3.38 -6.38 8.60
CA MET A 97 4.25 -5.85 7.56
C MET A 97 5.61 -5.49 8.19
N ASN A 98 6.69 -5.68 7.44
CA ASN A 98 8.02 -5.25 7.84
C ASN A 98 8.74 -4.55 6.68
N LYS A 99 9.89 -3.97 6.98
CA LYS A 99 10.68 -3.21 6.01
C LYS A 99 11.20 -4.09 4.86
N GLU A 100 11.54 -5.34 5.16
CA GLU A 100 12.04 -6.31 4.19
C GLU A 100 10.97 -6.69 3.16
N ILE A 101 9.73 -6.92 3.59
CA ILE A 101 8.61 -7.18 2.67
C ILE A 101 8.35 -5.96 1.79
N ILE A 102 8.36 -4.73 2.35
CA ILE A 102 8.17 -3.52 1.55
C ILE A 102 9.28 -3.37 0.52
N ALA A 103 10.54 -3.60 0.88
CA ALA A 103 11.66 -3.59 -0.07
C ALA A 103 11.50 -4.67 -1.16
N GLY A 104 11.01 -5.86 -0.80
CA GLY A 104 10.65 -6.90 -1.75
C GLY A 104 9.56 -6.48 -2.73
N LEU A 105 8.51 -5.83 -2.25
CA LEU A 105 7.48 -5.27 -3.11
C LEU A 105 8.01 -4.18 -4.03
N GLU A 106 8.85 -3.28 -3.53
CA GLU A 106 9.51 -2.24 -4.34
C GLU A 106 10.37 -2.87 -5.46
N PHE A 107 11.11 -3.93 -5.15
CA PHE A 107 11.85 -4.70 -6.15
C PHE A 107 10.92 -5.33 -7.19
N LEU A 108 9.88 -6.07 -6.79
CA LEU A 108 8.94 -6.70 -7.72
C LEU A 108 8.27 -5.66 -8.63
N PHE A 109 7.83 -4.54 -8.09
CA PHE A 109 7.17 -3.48 -8.86
C PHE A 109 8.12 -2.68 -9.76
N SER A 110 9.43 -2.72 -9.54
CA SER A 110 10.40 -2.20 -10.52
C SER A 110 10.35 -2.98 -11.84
N TYR A 111 9.84 -4.21 -11.79
CA TYR A 111 9.58 -5.09 -12.93
C TYR A 111 8.09 -5.33 -13.19
N ARG A 112 7.21 -4.38 -12.82
CA ARG A 112 5.76 -4.56 -12.83
C ARG A 112 5.19 -5.16 -14.12
N ASN A 113 5.76 -4.81 -15.27
CA ASN A 113 5.30 -5.25 -16.60
C ASN A 113 5.95 -6.56 -17.07
N LYS A 114 6.89 -7.15 -16.31
CA LYS A 114 7.53 -8.42 -16.64
C LYS A 114 6.63 -9.59 -16.29
N ASN A 115 6.76 -10.67 -17.08
CA ASN A 115 6.12 -11.94 -16.75
C ASN A 115 6.66 -12.47 -15.42
N ALA A 116 5.74 -12.78 -14.50
CA ALA A 116 6.10 -13.18 -13.14
C ALA A 116 6.84 -14.53 -13.10
N ALA A 117 6.44 -15.50 -13.92
CA ALA A 117 7.10 -16.80 -14.01
C ALA A 117 8.56 -16.67 -14.48
N SER A 118 8.81 -15.79 -15.45
CA SER A 118 10.14 -15.52 -15.96
C SER A 118 11.02 -14.79 -14.94
N LEU A 119 10.47 -13.76 -14.26
CA LEU A 119 11.22 -13.01 -13.26
C LEU A 119 11.61 -13.87 -12.05
N LEU A 120 10.69 -14.74 -11.60
CA LEU A 120 10.85 -15.56 -10.40
C LEU A 120 11.47 -16.93 -10.69
N ASN A 121 11.81 -17.21 -11.94
CA ASN A 121 12.33 -18.51 -12.41
C ASN A 121 11.47 -19.69 -11.92
N THR A 122 10.16 -19.61 -12.08
CA THR A 122 9.19 -20.60 -11.61
C THR A 122 8.20 -20.97 -12.72
N LYS A 123 7.60 -22.15 -12.62
CA LYS A 123 6.47 -22.55 -13.47
C LYS A 123 5.12 -22.00 -12.99
N LEU A 124 5.10 -21.39 -11.81
CA LEU A 124 3.91 -20.70 -11.29
C LEU A 124 3.74 -19.35 -11.99
N TYR A 125 2.52 -18.82 -11.99
CA TYR A 125 2.17 -17.50 -12.52
C TYR A 125 2.45 -17.29 -14.01
N GLN A 126 2.48 -18.39 -14.80
CA GLN A 126 2.58 -18.30 -16.27
C GLN A 126 1.48 -17.40 -16.81
N ASN A 127 1.82 -16.55 -17.78
CA ASN A 127 0.91 -15.58 -18.39
C ASN A 127 0.42 -14.43 -17.49
N LYS A 128 1.00 -14.22 -16.30
CA LYS A 128 0.72 -13.05 -15.46
C LYS A 128 1.94 -12.15 -15.35
N LYS A 129 1.70 -10.84 -15.42
CA LYS A 129 2.68 -9.82 -15.03
C LYS A 129 2.70 -9.65 -13.52
N ILE A 130 3.74 -9.03 -12.98
CA ILE A 130 3.87 -8.76 -11.54
C ILE A 130 2.67 -7.95 -11.03
N ASP A 131 2.26 -6.90 -11.74
CA ASP A 131 1.15 -6.04 -11.36
C ASP A 131 -0.25 -6.70 -11.51
N GLN A 132 -0.33 -7.90 -12.05
CA GLN A 132 -1.55 -8.71 -12.15
C GLN A 132 -1.69 -9.73 -11.01
N LEU A 133 -0.69 -9.82 -10.13
CA LEU A 133 -0.74 -10.71 -8.96
C LEU A 133 -1.49 -10.01 -7.83
N ASN A 134 -2.29 -10.78 -7.09
CA ASN A 134 -3.02 -10.24 -5.93
C ASN A 134 -2.09 -9.97 -4.74
N VAL A 135 -2.62 -9.25 -3.77
CA VAL A 135 -1.91 -8.79 -2.57
C VAL A 135 -1.25 -9.95 -1.82
N GLU A 136 -1.99 -11.01 -1.53
CA GLU A 136 -1.53 -12.17 -0.77
C GLU A 136 -0.40 -12.90 -1.49
N THR A 137 -0.54 -13.06 -2.81
CA THR A 137 0.49 -13.71 -3.64
C THR A 137 1.79 -12.90 -3.65
N LEU A 138 1.71 -11.58 -3.81
CA LEU A 138 2.90 -10.71 -3.81
C LEU A 138 3.63 -10.74 -2.47
N VAL A 139 2.89 -10.67 -1.35
CA VAL A 139 3.49 -10.75 -0.01
C VAL A 139 4.09 -12.14 0.24
N LYS A 140 3.43 -13.22 -0.19
CA LYS A 140 3.97 -14.57 -0.11
C LYS A 140 5.29 -14.70 -0.86
N ILE A 141 5.35 -14.20 -2.11
CA ILE A 141 6.59 -14.19 -2.91
C ILE A 141 7.70 -13.43 -2.18
N CYS A 142 7.40 -12.25 -1.60
CA CYS A 142 8.39 -11.50 -0.84
C CYS A 142 8.94 -12.30 0.35
N ASN A 143 8.09 -13.00 1.11
CA ASN A 143 8.54 -13.84 2.21
C ASN A 143 9.45 -14.98 1.74
N GLU A 144 9.08 -15.68 0.67
CA GLU A 144 9.88 -16.76 0.08
C GLU A 144 11.26 -16.25 -0.39
N LEU A 145 11.31 -15.07 -1.03
CA LEU A 145 12.56 -14.44 -1.46
C LEU A 145 13.46 -14.04 -0.28
N ILE A 146 12.88 -13.53 0.81
CA ILE A 146 13.59 -13.17 2.03
C ILE A 146 14.20 -14.43 2.69
N GLU A 147 13.42 -15.50 2.83
CA GLU A 147 13.85 -16.78 3.41
C GLU A 147 14.97 -17.42 2.58
N SER A 148 14.89 -17.37 1.26
CA SER A 148 15.91 -17.92 0.35
C SER A 148 17.20 -17.09 0.29
N LYS A 149 17.32 -15.98 1.01
CA LYS A 149 18.46 -15.04 1.00
C LYS A 149 18.79 -14.46 -0.39
N GLN A 150 17.88 -14.52 -1.34
CA GLN A 150 18.10 -13.97 -2.70
C GLN A 150 18.12 -12.43 -2.75
N PHE A 151 17.66 -11.76 -1.69
CA PHE A 151 17.65 -10.28 -1.54
C PHE A 151 18.95 -9.68 -0.96
N ARG A 152 19.95 -10.47 -0.62
CA ARG A 152 21.19 -9.98 0.02
C ARG A 152 22.35 -9.77 -0.95
N LYS A 153 22.07 -9.34 -2.19
CA LYS A 153 23.12 -8.90 -3.12
C LYS A 153 22.92 -7.46 -3.54
#